data_cc721369b16370692f6aafefd89e5153
#
_entry.id   cc721369b16370692f6aafefd89e5153
#
_cell.length_a   1.000
_cell.length_b   1.000
_cell.length_c   1.000
_cell.angle_alpha   90.00
_cell.angle_beta   90.00
_cell.angle_gamma   90.00
#
_symmetry.space_group_name_H-M   'P 1'
#
loop_
_entity.id
_entity.type
_entity.pdbx_description
1 polymer ?
#
loop_
_entity_poly.entity_id
_entity_poly.type
_entity_poly.pdbx_seq_one_letter_code
_entity_poly.pdbx_strand_id
1 'polypeptide(L)'
;VVYILYSKKFNKNYIGFTSNLIERFKSHNVLWTKEYTIKFRPWEVIYVEFFISKAGAMKREKFLKTGKGREFIKKIIQELWIWRAHIRHGGHKFESPL
;
A
#
# COMPACT_ATOMS: atom_id res chain seq x y z
N VAL A 1 -12.57 2.15 1.75
CA VAL A 1 -11.39 1.34 2.01
C VAL A 1 -10.23 2.18 2.48
N VAL A 2 -9.41 1.62 3.32
CA VAL A 2 -8.09 2.15 3.67
C VAL A 2 -7.09 1.40 2.80
N TYR A 3 -6.15 2.12 2.24
CA TYR A 3 -5.16 1.52 1.36
C TYR A 3 -3.77 2.02 1.70
N ILE A 4 -2.78 1.20 1.38
CA ILE A 4 -1.38 1.56 1.51
C ILE A 4 -0.73 1.42 0.14
N LEU A 5 -0.14 2.50 -0.34
CA LEU A 5 0.64 2.51 -1.57
C LEU A 5 2.12 2.46 -1.20
N TYR A 6 2.89 1.77 -2.01
CA TYR A 6 4.32 1.65 -1.81
C TYR A 6 5.06 2.00 -3.09
N SER A 7 6.08 2.83 -2.96
CA SER A 7 6.99 3.15 -4.04
C SER A 7 8.28 2.37 -3.81
N LYS A 8 8.45 1.28 -4.51
CA LYS A 8 9.61 0.41 -4.39
C LYS A 8 10.90 1.16 -4.73
N LYS A 9 10.86 1.95 -5.79
CA LYS A 9 12.03 2.68 -6.26
C LYS A 9 12.59 3.63 -5.22
N PHE A 10 11.73 4.26 -4.45
CA PHE A 10 12.14 5.26 -3.46
C PHE A 10 11.96 4.81 -2.02
N ASN A 11 11.44 3.61 -1.81
CA ASN A 11 11.15 3.07 -0.49
C ASN A 11 10.28 4.04 0.33
N LYS A 12 9.20 4.49 -0.27
CA LYS A 12 8.22 5.38 0.36
C LYS A 12 6.86 4.74 0.38
N ASN A 13 6.05 5.11 1.35
CA ASN A 13 4.67 4.65 1.39
C ASN A 13 3.70 5.82 1.55
N TYR A 14 2.45 5.57 1.19
CA TYR A 14 1.37 6.53 1.30
C TYR A 14 0.14 5.80 1.81
N ILE A 15 -0.48 6.35 2.84
CA ILE A 15 -1.66 5.78 3.47
C ILE A 15 -2.83 6.71 3.23
N GLY A 16 -3.95 6.15 2.76
CA GLY A 16 -5.13 6.95 2.53
C GLY A 16 -6.40 6.13 2.69
N PHE A 17 -7.53 6.79 2.53
CA PHE A 17 -8.80 6.09 2.45
C PHE A 17 -9.65 6.69 1.34
N THR A 18 -10.47 5.87 0.73
CA THR A 18 -11.32 6.30 -0.38
C THR A 18 -12.49 5.34 -0.54
N SER A 19 -13.55 5.83 -1.14
CA SER A 19 -14.66 4.97 -1.56
C SER A 19 -14.42 4.36 -2.95
N ASN A 20 -13.43 4.90 -3.69
CA ASN A 20 -13.11 4.41 -5.03
C ASN A 20 -11.60 4.26 -5.20
N LEU A 21 -11.10 3.06 -4.91
CA LEU A 21 -9.67 2.79 -4.93
C LEU A 21 -9.06 2.91 -6.33
N ILE A 22 -9.78 2.45 -7.34
CA ILE A 22 -9.27 2.48 -8.72
C ILE A 22 -9.01 3.91 -9.17
N GLU A 23 -9.98 4.78 -8.97
CA GLU A 23 -9.83 6.19 -9.32
C GLU A 23 -8.70 6.86 -8.53
N ARG A 24 -8.64 6.57 -7.24
CA ARG A 24 -7.61 7.15 -6.38
C ARG A 24 -6.21 6.67 -6.77
N PHE A 25 -6.09 5.40 -7.12
CA PHE A 25 -4.81 4.84 -7.54
C PHE A 25 -4.34 5.47 -8.85
N LYS A 26 -5.23 5.63 -9.80
CA LYS A 26 -4.92 6.31 -11.06
C LYS A 26 -4.44 7.74 -10.81
N SER A 27 -5.12 8.46 -9.92
CA SER A 27 -4.75 9.82 -9.58
C SER A 27 -3.34 9.89 -9.03
N HIS A 28 -2.98 8.99 -8.12
CA HIS A 28 -1.65 8.98 -7.53
C HIS A 28 -0.56 8.68 -8.56
N ASN A 29 -0.84 7.81 -9.52
CA ASN A 29 0.18 7.41 -10.50
C ASN A 29 0.25 8.28 -11.74
N VAL A 30 -0.87 8.87 -12.14
CA VAL A 30 -0.95 9.56 -13.44
C VAL A 30 -1.39 11.00 -13.31
N LEU A 31 -2.49 11.24 -12.59
CA LEU A 31 -3.16 12.54 -12.59
C LEU A 31 -2.87 13.40 -11.36
N TRP A 32 -2.33 12.81 -10.32
CA TRP A 32 -2.15 13.52 -9.07
C TRP A 32 -1.11 14.62 -9.18
N THR A 33 -1.42 15.79 -8.66
CA THR A 33 -0.56 16.98 -8.79
C THR A 33 0.23 17.29 -7.52
N LYS A 34 -0.03 16.59 -6.42
CA LYS A 34 0.74 16.82 -5.19
C LYS A 34 2.18 16.37 -5.37
N GLU A 35 3.07 17.21 -4.92
CA GLU A 35 4.50 16.99 -5.08
C GLU A 35 4.97 15.62 -4.58
N TYR A 36 4.53 15.20 -3.41
CA TYR A 36 4.92 13.92 -2.84
C TYR A 36 4.56 12.74 -3.73
N THR A 37 3.31 12.71 -4.21
CA THR A 37 2.85 11.58 -5.02
C THR A 37 3.45 11.58 -6.41
N ILE A 38 3.74 12.75 -6.96
CA ILE A 38 4.41 12.86 -8.25
C ILE A 38 5.88 12.41 -8.13
N LYS A 39 6.55 12.90 -7.11
CA LYS A 39 7.98 12.68 -6.92
C LYS A 39 8.35 11.22 -6.76
N PHE A 40 7.50 10.45 -6.10
CA PHE A 40 7.82 9.07 -5.76
C PHE A 40 7.09 8.03 -6.58
N ARG A 41 6.55 8.42 -7.74
CA ARG A 41 5.96 7.44 -8.65
C ARG A 41 7.02 6.47 -9.19
N PRO A 42 6.68 5.26 -9.57
CA PRO A 42 5.33 4.68 -9.55
C PRO A 42 4.95 4.11 -8.19
N TRP A 43 3.64 4.06 -7.93
CA TRP A 43 3.09 3.50 -6.71
C TRP A 43 2.42 2.17 -7.01
N GLU A 44 2.46 1.25 -6.05
CA GLU A 44 1.68 0.03 -6.13
C GLU A 44 0.87 -0.14 -4.85
N VAL A 45 -0.29 -0.76 -4.96
CA VAL A 45 -1.14 -1.04 -3.81
C VAL A 45 -0.62 -2.31 -3.15
N ILE A 46 -0.21 -2.21 -1.90
CA ILE A 46 0.31 -3.36 -1.15
C ILE A 46 -0.64 -3.84 -0.06
N TYR A 47 -1.65 -3.06 0.27
CA TYR A 47 -2.58 -3.43 1.33
C TYR A 47 -3.88 -2.66 1.19
N VAL A 48 -4.99 -3.36 1.41
CA VAL A 48 -6.33 -2.78 1.37
C VAL A 48 -7.13 -3.34 2.53
N GLU A 49 -7.87 -2.49 3.23
CA GLU A 49 -8.74 -2.90 4.32
C GLU A 49 -10.10 -2.23 4.13
N PHE A 50 -11.15 -3.02 4.20
CA PHE A 50 -12.51 -2.53 3.97
C PHE A 50 -13.17 -2.10 5.27
N PHE A 51 -13.92 -1.01 5.21
CA PHE A 51 -14.66 -0.48 6.35
C PHE A 51 -16.08 -0.16 5.95
N ILE A 52 -16.99 -0.39 6.87
CA ILE A 52 -18.40 -0.09 6.67
C ILE A 52 -18.64 1.41 6.73
N SER A 53 -17.94 2.10 7.61
CA SER A 53 -18.14 3.53 7.82
C SER A 53 -16.88 4.33 7.52
N LYS A 54 -17.09 5.57 7.10
CA LYS A 54 -16.00 6.52 6.89
C LYS A 54 -15.22 6.77 8.19
N ALA A 55 -15.94 6.86 9.32
CA ALA A 55 -15.30 7.09 10.61
C ALA A 55 -14.31 5.99 10.97
N GLY A 56 -14.67 4.74 10.73
CA GLY A 56 -13.77 3.61 10.96
C GLY A 56 -12.54 3.66 10.08
N ALA A 57 -12.74 4.00 8.80
CA ALA A 57 -11.63 4.13 7.86
C ALA A 57 -10.67 5.25 8.28
N MET A 58 -11.19 6.38 8.69
CA MET A 58 -10.38 7.50 9.15
C MET A 58 -9.56 7.16 10.38
N LYS A 59 -10.15 6.45 11.32
CA LYS A 59 -9.46 5.98 12.52
C LYS A 59 -8.28 5.08 12.17
N ARG A 60 -8.51 4.15 11.26
CA ARG A 60 -7.49 3.21 10.84
C ARG A 60 -6.35 3.92 10.12
N GLU A 61 -6.69 4.86 9.25
CA GLU A 61 -5.68 5.65 8.54
C GLU A 61 -4.76 6.37 9.53
N LYS A 62 -5.35 7.00 10.55
CA LYS A 62 -4.57 7.68 11.58
C LYS A 62 -3.68 6.72 12.34
N PHE A 63 -4.21 5.55 12.70
CA PHE A 63 -3.43 4.53 13.39
C PHE A 63 -2.22 4.10 12.56
N LEU A 64 -2.43 3.88 11.27
CA LEU A 64 -1.35 3.41 10.39
C LEU A 64 -0.22 4.45 10.24
N LYS A 65 -0.49 5.69 10.57
CA LYS A 65 0.52 6.74 10.54
C LYS A 65 1.29 6.88 11.85
N THR A 66 0.94 6.10 12.88
CA THR A 66 1.67 6.07 14.15
C THR A 66 2.86 5.13 14.06
N GLY A 67 3.67 5.09 15.15
CA GLY A 67 4.81 4.20 15.22
C GLY A 67 4.44 2.73 15.06
N LYS A 68 3.35 2.30 15.73
CA LYS A 68 2.87 0.92 15.60
C LYS A 68 2.38 0.62 14.20
N GLY A 69 1.74 1.59 13.57
CA GLY A 69 1.29 1.46 12.18
C GLY A 69 2.47 1.32 11.23
N ARG A 70 3.54 2.06 11.47
CA ARG A 70 4.75 1.97 10.66
C ARG A 70 5.39 0.58 10.77
N GLU A 71 5.39 0.00 11.95
CA GLU A 71 5.89 -1.36 12.14
C GLU A 71 5.05 -2.37 11.38
N PHE A 72 3.74 -2.20 11.40
CA PHE A 72 2.83 -3.03 10.64
C PHE A 72 3.11 -2.95 9.14
N ILE A 73 3.32 -1.74 8.63
CA ILE A 73 3.63 -1.52 7.21
C ILE A 73 4.96 -2.12 6.83
N LYS A 74 5.98 -1.96 7.68
CA LYS A 74 7.29 -2.58 7.46
C LYS A 74 7.16 -4.09 7.31
N LYS A 75 6.34 -4.70 8.16
CA LYS A 75 6.14 -6.13 8.13
C LYS A 75 5.50 -6.57 6.81
N ILE A 76 4.51 -5.82 6.35
CA ILE A 76 3.87 -6.11 5.06
C ILE A 76 4.90 -6.03 3.93
N ILE A 77 5.72 -5.00 3.93
CA ILE A 77 6.74 -4.80 2.90
C ILE A 77 7.76 -5.93 2.93
N GLN A 78 8.19 -6.36 4.12
CA GLN A 78 9.13 -7.47 4.26
C GLN A 78 8.54 -8.77 3.72
N GLU A 79 7.28 -9.06 4.05
CA GLU A 79 6.61 -10.24 3.55
C GLU A 79 6.49 -10.22 2.03
N LEU A 80 6.21 -9.05 1.46
CA LEU A 80 6.14 -8.87 0.03
C LEU A 80 7.48 -9.15 -0.65
N TRP A 81 8.57 -8.66 -0.07
CA TRP A 81 9.92 -8.91 -0.58
C TRP A 81 10.27 -10.39 -0.52
N ILE A 82 9.98 -11.05 0.58
CA ILE A 82 10.24 -12.47 0.76
C ILE A 82 9.46 -13.27 -0.28
N TRP A 83 8.20 -12.94 -0.46
CA TRP A 83 7.35 -13.63 -1.43
C TRP A 83 7.87 -13.48 -2.86
N ARG A 84 8.27 -12.27 -3.24
CA ARG A 84 8.82 -11.99 -4.57
C ARG A 84 10.14 -12.70 -4.80
N ALA A 85 10.99 -12.74 -3.79
CA ALA A 85 12.25 -13.44 -3.86
C ALA A 85 12.02 -14.95 -4.04
N HIS A 86 11.05 -15.51 -3.33
CA HIS A 86 10.69 -16.91 -3.44
C HIS A 86 10.23 -17.26 -4.85
N ILE A 87 9.37 -16.45 -5.43
CA ILE A 87 8.93 -16.65 -6.81
C ILE A 87 10.10 -16.58 -7.77
N ARG A 88 10.98 -15.61 -7.59
CA ARG A 88 12.13 -15.40 -8.48
C ARG A 88 13.10 -16.58 -8.47
N HIS A 89 13.26 -17.21 -7.32
CA HIS A 89 14.24 -18.25 -7.10
C HIS A 89 13.66 -19.67 -7.12
N GLY A 90 12.65 -19.89 -7.89
CA GLY A 90 12.08 -21.21 -8.01
C GLY A 90 10.69 -21.35 -7.44
N GLY A 91 10.04 -20.25 -7.27
CA GLY A 91 8.69 -20.21 -6.73
C GLY A 91 7.63 -20.79 -7.64
N HIS A 92 8.03 -21.47 -8.69
CA HIS A 92 7.08 -22.09 -9.59
C HIS A 92 6.14 -23.07 -8.90
N LYS A 93 6.53 -23.55 -7.76
CA LYS A 93 5.69 -24.42 -6.94
C LYS A 93 4.96 -23.66 -5.86
N PHE A 94 5.19 -22.40 -5.79
CA PHE A 94 4.56 -21.58 -4.79
C PHE A 94 3.12 -21.30 -5.17
N GLU A 95 2.22 -21.60 -4.27
CA GLU A 95 0.82 -21.27 -4.48
C GLU A 95 0.51 -19.98 -3.75
N SER A 96 -0.31 -19.15 -4.38
CA SER A 96 -0.71 -17.91 -3.75
C SER A 96 -1.27 -18.15 -2.36
N PRO A 97 -0.89 -17.36 -1.37
CA PRO A 97 -1.43 -17.48 -0.03
C PRO A 97 -2.90 -17.08 0.06
N LEU A 98 -3.46 -16.57 -1.01
CA LEU A 98 -4.87 -16.17 -1.01
C LEU A 98 -5.79 -17.31 -1.36
#